data_d666bbb8e5bd4149c3c3d5fac4ada33f
#
_entry.id   d666bbb8e5bd4149c3c3d5fac4ada33f
#
_cell.length_a   1.000
_cell.length_b   1.000
_cell.length_c   1.000
_cell.angle_alpha   90.00
_cell.angle_beta   90.00
_cell.angle_gamma   90.00
#
_symmetry.space_group_name_H-M   'P 1'
#
loop_
_entity.id
_entity.type
_entity.pdbx_description
1 polymer ?
#
loop_
_entity_poly.entity_id
_entity_poly.type
_entity_poly.pdbx_seq_one_letter_code
_entity_poly.pdbx_strand_id
1 'polypeptide(L)'
;MVKQKRLRPLIPVTAFLMLVFVLASPSWAAEFSADMIQKMPGQTQTGKVFIKGKKMRMEMNTPRNTMVHIMLPEENKTIMLMTKEKMYMEMVATNNLSSSPSSNKEDLEKVATLQQLGTETIHGYLCDTYRVIFHDKKQGTTTQWYSKKLNFPIKMVSHGPQGEVVTEYQNIKEGSVPDSSFIIPPDYKKMPMPDMGGNTMPHGMR
;
A
#
# COMPACT_ATOMS: atom_id res chain seq x y z
N MET A 1 2.59 -79.78 44.29
CA MET A 1 3.22 -78.92 43.20
C MET A 1 2.22 -77.87 42.76
N VAL A 2 2.27 -76.65 43.27
CA VAL A 2 1.35 -75.56 42.95
C VAL A 2 2.03 -74.67 41.97
N LYS A 3 1.46 -74.52 40.73
CA LYS A 3 1.95 -73.62 39.67
C LYS A 3 1.45 -72.22 39.97
N GLN A 4 2.36 -71.32 40.36
CA GLN A 4 2.09 -69.90 40.42
C GLN A 4 1.98 -69.31 39.02
N LYS A 5 0.78 -68.78 38.70
CA LYS A 5 0.54 -67.97 37.53
C LYS A 5 1.10 -66.52 37.78
N ARG A 6 2.12 -66.15 37.08
CA ARG A 6 2.61 -64.77 37.06
C ARG A 6 1.59 -63.86 36.31
N LEU A 7 0.96 -62.94 37.04
CA LEU A 7 0.22 -61.82 36.45
C LEU A 7 1.18 -60.85 35.89
N ARG A 8 1.02 -60.54 34.62
CA ARG A 8 1.73 -59.42 33.94
C ARG A 8 0.98 -58.11 34.25
N PRO A 9 1.66 -57.02 34.64
CA PRO A 9 1.00 -55.72 34.82
C PRO A 9 0.61 -55.13 33.47
N LEU A 10 -0.68 -54.78 33.35
CA LEU A 10 -1.20 -53.94 32.27
C LEU A 10 -0.70 -52.50 32.51
N ILE A 11 0.13 -52.03 31.63
CA ILE A 11 0.54 -50.60 31.56
C ILE A 11 -0.62 -49.84 30.89
N PRO A 12 -1.25 -48.85 31.55
CA PRO A 12 -2.25 -48.03 30.88
C PRO A 12 -1.54 -47.13 29.90
N VAL A 13 -1.81 -47.32 28.61
CA VAL A 13 -1.44 -46.38 27.54
C VAL A 13 -2.33 -45.16 27.67
N THR A 14 -1.93 -44.21 28.49
CA THR A 14 -2.51 -42.84 28.46
C THR A 14 -2.09 -42.19 27.16
N ALA A 15 -2.99 -42.21 26.18
CA ALA A 15 -2.87 -41.45 24.94
C ALA A 15 -2.85 -39.95 25.28
N PHE A 16 -1.66 -39.39 25.31
CA PHE A 16 -1.45 -37.93 25.41
C PHE A 16 -1.84 -37.31 24.07
N LEU A 17 -3.11 -36.90 23.98
CA LEU A 17 -3.64 -36.17 22.84
C LEU A 17 -3.03 -34.76 22.85
N MET A 18 -1.89 -34.58 22.19
CA MET A 18 -1.26 -33.30 21.98
C MET A 18 -2.14 -32.52 21.02
N LEU A 19 -3.00 -31.66 21.57
CA LEU A 19 -3.80 -30.68 20.82
C LEU A 19 -2.84 -29.65 20.25
N VAL A 20 -2.38 -29.85 19.01
CA VAL A 20 -1.61 -28.89 18.26
C VAL A 20 -2.56 -27.72 17.93
N PHE A 21 -2.56 -26.69 18.77
CA PHE A 21 -3.17 -25.41 18.46
C PHE A 21 -2.34 -24.77 17.35
N VAL A 22 -2.71 -25.04 16.11
CA VAL A 22 -2.23 -24.27 14.97
C VAL A 22 -2.79 -22.87 15.16
N LEU A 23 -2.00 -21.99 15.75
CA LEU A 23 -2.24 -20.55 15.72
C LEU A 23 -2.12 -20.13 14.25
N ALA A 24 -3.21 -20.26 13.49
CA ALA A 24 -3.37 -19.55 12.24
C ALA A 24 -3.28 -18.07 12.62
N SER A 25 -2.09 -17.49 12.46
CA SER A 25 -1.93 -16.04 12.55
C SER A 25 -2.87 -15.46 11.51
N PRO A 26 -3.91 -14.71 11.89
CA PRO A 26 -4.73 -14.05 10.91
C PRO A 26 -3.78 -13.15 10.12
N SER A 27 -3.73 -13.34 8.81
CA SER A 27 -3.09 -12.40 7.91
C SER A 27 -3.93 -11.12 7.96
N TRP A 28 -3.65 -10.31 8.96
CA TRP A 28 -4.32 -9.02 9.11
C TRP A 28 -3.86 -8.18 7.93
N ALA A 29 -4.80 -7.84 7.07
CA ALA A 29 -4.56 -6.81 6.09
C ALA A 29 -4.02 -5.59 6.84
N ALA A 30 -2.90 -5.02 6.39
CA ALA A 30 -2.25 -3.93 7.09
C ALA A 30 -3.23 -2.78 7.33
N GLU A 31 -3.38 -2.38 8.59
CA GLU A 31 -4.10 -1.17 8.97
C GLU A 31 -3.14 -0.28 9.74
N PHE A 32 -2.88 0.91 9.22
CA PHE A 32 -2.02 1.89 9.88
C PHE A 32 -2.20 3.28 9.29
N SER A 33 -1.74 4.29 10.03
CA SER A 33 -1.50 5.64 9.51
C SER A 33 -0.04 6.03 9.70
N ALA A 34 0.46 6.94 8.84
CA ALA A 34 1.82 7.43 8.93
C ALA A 34 1.91 8.88 8.43
N ASP A 35 2.93 9.59 8.86
CA ASP A 35 3.34 10.84 8.24
C ASP A 35 4.19 10.53 7.00
N MET A 36 3.92 11.22 5.90
CA MET A 36 4.64 11.10 4.64
C MET A 36 5.52 12.33 4.41
N ILE A 37 6.77 12.09 4.05
CA ILE A 37 7.69 13.12 3.56
C ILE A 37 8.12 12.72 2.16
N GLN A 38 7.92 13.63 1.20
CA GLN A 38 8.40 13.46 -0.16
C GLN A 38 9.36 14.59 -0.51
N LYS A 39 10.60 14.22 -0.82
CA LYS A 39 11.66 15.14 -1.24
C LYS A 39 11.84 15.00 -2.73
N MET A 40 11.76 16.12 -3.42
CA MET A 40 12.00 16.27 -4.86
C MET A 40 13.04 17.38 -5.08
N PRO A 41 13.68 17.48 -6.25
CA PRO A 41 14.58 18.58 -6.56
C PRO A 41 13.91 19.94 -6.30
N GLY A 42 14.47 20.72 -5.37
CA GLY A 42 13.97 22.05 -5.00
C GLY A 42 12.70 22.12 -4.18
N GLN A 43 12.09 20.98 -3.80
CA GLN A 43 10.83 20.96 -3.06
C GLN A 43 10.75 19.80 -2.07
N THR A 44 10.19 20.07 -0.89
CA THR A 44 9.78 19.03 0.05
C THR A 44 8.27 19.17 0.29
N GLN A 45 7.56 18.04 0.15
CA GLN A 45 6.15 17.95 0.48
C GLN A 45 5.98 17.06 1.70
N THR A 46 4.99 17.39 2.53
CA THR A 46 4.60 16.56 3.66
C THR A 46 3.13 16.20 3.57
N GLY A 47 2.77 15.11 4.22
CA GLY A 47 1.40 14.63 4.19
C GLY A 47 1.15 13.54 5.20
N LYS A 48 0.01 12.87 5.03
CA LYS A 48 -0.36 11.69 5.81
C LYS A 48 -0.85 10.59 4.89
N VAL A 49 -0.63 9.36 5.30
CA VAL A 49 -1.20 8.20 4.66
C VAL A 49 -2.03 7.39 5.66
N PHE A 50 -3.13 6.83 5.18
CA PHE A 50 -4.01 5.92 5.91
C PHE A 50 -4.18 4.68 5.03
N ILE A 51 -3.88 3.52 5.59
CA ILE A 51 -3.95 2.22 4.90
C ILE A 51 -4.93 1.33 5.64
N LYS A 52 -5.85 0.71 4.90
CA LYS A 52 -6.75 -0.32 5.40
C LYS A 52 -6.92 -1.40 4.34
N GLY A 53 -6.21 -2.50 4.51
CA GLY A 53 -6.14 -3.54 3.49
C GLY A 53 -5.57 -2.99 2.17
N LYS A 54 -6.39 -3.02 1.12
CA LYS A 54 -6.03 -2.46 -0.19
C LYS A 54 -6.41 -0.98 -0.35
N LYS A 55 -7.24 -0.45 0.56
CA LYS A 55 -7.67 0.95 0.51
C LYS A 55 -6.52 1.85 0.98
N MET A 56 -6.33 2.95 0.28
CA MET A 56 -5.33 3.95 0.63
C MET A 56 -5.94 5.36 0.55
N ARG A 57 -5.72 6.15 1.59
CA ARG A 57 -5.94 7.59 1.57
C ARG A 57 -4.60 8.29 1.77
N MET A 58 -4.30 9.23 0.90
CA MET A 58 -3.11 10.07 0.99
C MET A 58 -3.54 11.54 1.03
N GLU A 59 -3.09 12.24 2.04
CA GLU A 59 -3.28 13.68 2.21
C GLU A 59 -1.96 14.38 1.96
N MET A 60 -1.90 15.26 0.99
CA MET A 60 -0.71 16.03 0.64
C MET A 60 -0.93 17.51 0.95
N ASN A 61 -0.07 18.06 1.78
CA ASN A 61 -0.10 19.49 2.08
C ASN A 61 0.66 20.28 1.03
N THR A 62 -0.03 21.17 0.36
CA THR A 62 0.57 22.16 -0.54
C THR A 62 0.44 23.54 0.07
N PRO A 63 1.23 24.56 -0.36
CA PRO A 63 1.12 25.91 0.17
C PRO A 63 -0.27 26.55 0.03
N ARG A 64 -1.08 26.04 -0.89
CA ARG A 64 -2.39 26.63 -1.22
C ARG A 64 -3.58 25.80 -0.74
N ASN A 65 -3.39 24.49 -0.59
CA ASN A 65 -4.49 23.56 -0.32
C ASN A 65 -3.95 22.23 0.23
N THR A 66 -4.82 21.44 0.83
CA THR A 66 -4.58 20.01 1.07
C THR A 66 -5.29 19.22 -0.03
N MET A 67 -4.54 18.45 -0.78
CA MET A 67 -5.08 17.50 -1.75
C MET A 67 -5.19 16.13 -1.12
N VAL A 68 -6.34 15.50 -1.30
CA VAL A 68 -6.56 14.15 -0.77
C VAL A 68 -6.83 13.20 -1.93
N HIS A 69 -6.07 12.11 -1.98
CA HIS A 69 -6.28 11.01 -2.90
C HIS A 69 -6.80 9.80 -2.13
N ILE A 70 -7.93 9.26 -2.56
CA ILE A 70 -8.48 8.01 -2.01
C ILE A 70 -8.45 6.98 -3.13
N MET A 71 -7.72 5.91 -2.91
CA MET A 71 -7.63 4.78 -3.84
C MET A 71 -8.41 3.60 -3.31
N LEU A 72 -9.35 3.11 -4.10
CA LEU A 72 -10.24 1.99 -3.82
C LEU A 72 -10.08 0.94 -4.93
N PRO A 73 -9.01 0.13 -4.90
CA PRO A 73 -8.69 -0.81 -5.97
C PRO A 73 -9.81 -1.82 -6.24
N GLU A 74 -10.50 -2.27 -5.19
CA GLU A 74 -11.61 -3.23 -5.31
C GLU A 74 -12.84 -2.64 -6.04
N GLU A 75 -13.00 -1.33 -5.99
CA GLU A 75 -14.03 -0.59 -6.73
C GLU A 75 -13.51 -0.07 -8.08
N ASN A 76 -12.25 -0.34 -8.41
CA ASN A 76 -11.56 0.24 -9.58
C ASN A 76 -11.68 1.76 -9.64
N LYS A 77 -11.57 2.42 -8.49
CA LYS A 77 -11.86 3.84 -8.33
C LYS A 77 -10.71 4.59 -7.64
N THR A 78 -10.40 5.76 -8.15
CA THR A 78 -9.57 6.77 -7.50
C THR A 78 -10.36 8.05 -7.35
N ILE A 79 -10.37 8.63 -6.16
CA ILE A 79 -11.05 9.87 -5.84
C ILE A 79 -10.00 10.92 -5.48
N MET A 80 -10.10 12.09 -6.07
CA MET A 80 -9.30 13.27 -5.71
C MET A 80 -10.21 14.30 -5.06
N LEU A 81 -9.91 14.69 -3.81
CA LEU A 81 -10.62 15.74 -3.10
C LEU A 81 -9.81 17.03 -3.12
N MET A 82 -10.43 18.12 -3.48
CA MET A 82 -9.93 19.49 -3.33
C MET A 82 -10.59 20.09 -2.10
N THR A 83 -9.87 20.08 -0.98
CA THR A 83 -10.48 20.33 0.34
C THR A 83 -10.96 21.75 0.51
N LYS A 84 -10.25 22.73 -0.06
CA LYS A 84 -10.60 24.15 0.03
C LYS A 84 -11.87 24.50 -0.75
N GLU A 85 -11.99 23.91 -1.93
CA GLU A 85 -13.11 24.14 -2.85
C GLU A 85 -14.32 23.25 -2.51
N LYS A 86 -14.13 22.25 -1.63
CA LYS A 86 -15.12 21.20 -1.33
C LYS A 86 -15.63 20.52 -2.60
N MET A 87 -14.71 20.21 -3.50
CA MET A 87 -14.99 19.52 -4.75
C MET A 87 -14.24 18.22 -4.84
N TYR A 88 -14.74 17.29 -5.64
CA TYR A 88 -14.05 16.03 -5.89
C TYR A 88 -14.14 15.59 -7.34
N MET A 89 -13.16 14.84 -7.78
CA MET A 89 -13.16 14.09 -9.03
C MET A 89 -13.08 12.60 -8.74
N GLU A 90 -13.85 11.80 -9.48
CA GLU A 90 -13.71 10.36 -9.52
C GLU A 90 -13.11 9.97 -10.86
N MET A 91 -12.12 9.11 -10.80
CA MET A 91 -11.45 8.54 -11.96
C MET A 91 -11.52 7.03 -11.86
N VAL A 92 -11.71 6.36 -12.99
CA VAL A 92 -11.50 4.92 -13.07
C VAL A 92 -10.01 4.71 -12.81
N ALA A 93 -9.68 3.84 -11.87
CA ALA A 93 -8.29 3.48 -11.62
C ALA A 93 -7.78 2.79 -12.90
N THR A 94 -7.11 3.55 -13.76
CA THR A 94 -6.35 2.92 -14.84
C THR A 94 -5.30 2.04 -14.17
N ASN A 95 -5.18 0.79 -14.63
CA ASN A 95 -4.24 -0.22 -14.09
C ASN A 95 -2.77 0.16 -14.27
N ASN A 96 -2.44 1.45 -14.11
CA ASN A 96 -1.07 1.93 -14.02
C ASN A 96 -0.50 1.57 -12.65
N LEU A 97 -0.34 0.25 -12.42
CA LEU A 97 0.28 -0.34 -11.23
C LEU A 97 1.65 0.28 -10.92
N SER A 98 2.29 0.83 -11.93
CA SER A 98 3.61 1.43 -11.86
C SER A 98 3.68 2.74 -11.05
N SER A 99 2.58 3.44 -10.87
CA SER A 99 2.55 4.72 -10.16
C SER A 99 1.88 4.66 -8.78
N SER A 100 1.34 3.51 -8.38
CA SER A 100 0.72 3.36 -7.07
C SER A 100 1.75 2.97 -6.00
N PRO A 101 1.97 3.78 -4.95
CA PRO A 101 2.82 3.40 -3.83
C PRO A 101 2.29 2.18 -3.05
N SER A 102 1.02 1.83 -3.26
CA SER A 102 0.35 0.71 -2.59
C SER A 102 0.48 -0.62 -3.33
N SER A 103 1.24 -0.68 -4.41
CA SER A 103 1.45 -1.94 -5.12
C SER A 103 2.16 -2.93 -4.19
N ASN A 104 1.47 -4.01 -3.87
CA ASN A 104 2.12 -5.13 -3.19
C ASN A 104 3.16 -5.75 -4.12
N LYS A 105 4.03 -6.59 -3.57
CA LYS A 105 5.11 -7.21 -4.33
C LYS A 105 4.61 -7.95 -5.57
N GLU A 106 3.51 -8.68 -5.45
CA GLU A 106 2.92 -9.47 -6.54
C GLU A 106 2.43 -8.59 -7.71
N ASP A 107 1.87 -7.43 -7.40
CA ASP A 107 1.42 -6.49 -8.44
C ASP A 107 2.60 -5.79 -9.11
N LEU A 108 3.67 -5.48 -8.37
CA LEU A 108 4.90 -4.95 -8.95
C LEU A 108 5.58 -5.95 -9.89
N GLU A 109 5.60 -7.24 -9.56
CA GLU A 109 6.20 -8.29 -10.39
C GLU A 109 5.55 -8.43 -11.77
N LYS A 110 4.31 -7.98 -11.94
CA LYS A 110 3.61 -7.96 -13.24
C LYS A 110 4.15 -6.89 -14.19
N VAL A 111 4.71 -5.80 -13.67
CA VAL A 111 5.12 -4.62 -14.45
C VAL A 111 6.61 -4.29 -14.33
N ALA A 112 7.32 -5.00 -13.46
CA ALA A 112 8.73 -4.75 -13.16
C ALA A 112 9.47 -6.02 -12.77
N THR A 113 10.78 -6.01 -12.93
CA THR A 113 11.69 -7.00 -12.34
C THR A 113 12.17 -6.51 -11.00
N LEU A 114 12.03 -7.35 -9.97
CA LEU A 114 12.49 -7.04 -8.62
C LEU A 114 13.85 -7.70 -8.38
N GLN A 115 14.87 -6.88 -8.17
CA GLN A 115 16.20 -7.32 -7.77
C GLN A 115 16.36 -7.11 -6.27
N GLN A 116 16.48 -8.19 -5.50
CA GLN A 116 16.74 -8.08 -4.07
C GLN A 116 18.14 -7.57 -3.82
N LEU A 117 18.28 -6.56 -2.97
CA LEU A 117 19.56 -5.94 -2.60
C LEU A 117 20.02 -6.34 -1.18
N GLY A 118 19.08 -6.75 -0.32
CA GLY A 118 19.37 -7.12 1.07
C GLY A 118 18.21 -6.77 2.00
N THR A 119 18.55 -6.55 3.27
CA THR A 119 17.61 -6.14 4.31
C THR A 119 18.16 -4.96 5.09
N GLU A 120 17.30 -4.06 5.51
CA GLU A 120 17.65 -2.89 6.32
C GLU A 120 16.52 -2.57 7.30
N THR A 121 16.83 -2.03 8.46
CA THR A 121 15.82 -1.57 9.43
C THR A 121 15.56 -0.09 9.23
N ILE A 122 14.31 0.25 8.87
CA ILE A 122 13.85 1.63 8.69
C ILE A 122 12.75 1.91 9.71
N HIS A 123 12.91 2.94 10.53
CA HIS A 123 11.95 3.35 11.58
C HIS A 123 11.48 2.19 12.49
N GLY A 124 12.39 1.25 12.79
CA GLY A 124 12.09 0.08 13.63
C GLY A 124 11.45 -1.10 12.89
N TYR A 125 11.25 -0.99 11.59
CA TYR A 125 10.73 -2.08 10.76
C TYR A 125 11.85 -2.73 9.95
N LEU A 126 11.96 -4.04 10.05
CA LEU A 126 12.83 -4.81 9.16
C LEU A 126 12.22 -4.82 7.76
N CYS A 127 12.95 -4.30 6.79
CA CYS A 127 12.54 -4.17 5.41
C CYS A 127 13.42 -5.00 4.49
N ASP A 128 12.82 -5.68 3.54
CA ASP A 128 13.54 -6.18 2.38
C ASP A 128 13.79 -5.00 1.42
N THR A 129 15.03 -4.87 0.96
CA THR A 129 15.39 -3.82 0.00
C THR A 129 15.40 -4.39 -1.40
N TYR A 130 14.64 -3.77 -2.30
CA TYR A 130 14.53 -4.15 -3.70
C TYR A 130 14.87 -2.99 -4.62
N ARG A 131 15.58 -3.30 -5.72
CA ARG A 131 15.61 -2.44 -6.89
C ARG A 131 14.50 -2.88 -7.82
N VAL A 132 13.55 -1.98 -8.11
CA VAL A 132 12.44 -2.16 -9.02
C VAL A 132 12.88 -1.62 -10.38
N ILE A 133 12.92 -2.49 -11.38
CA ILE A 133 13.30 -2.18 -12.76
C ILE A 133 12.04 -2.34 -13.60
N PHE A 134 11.37 -1.24 -13.93
CA PHE A 134 10.14 -1.28 -14.70
C PHE A 134 10.37 -1.78 -16.12
N HIS A 135 9.43 -2.56 -16.68
CA HIS A 135 9.46 -3.03 -18.05
C HIS A 135 9.37 -1.85 -19.04
N ASP A 136 8.60 -0.82 -18.67
CA ASP A 136 8.62 0.46 -19.38
C ASP A 136 9.82 1.31 -18.90
N LYS A 137 10.84 1.41 -19.75
CA LYS A 137 12.09 2.15 -19.46
C LYS A 137 11.88 3.63 -19.17
N LYS A 138 10.76 4.21 -19.56
CA LYS A 138 10.44 5.63 -19.30
C LYS A 138 10.21 5.90 -17.81
N GLN A 139 9.90 4.88 -17.03
CA GLN A 139 9.62 5.00 -15.59
C GLN A 139 10.89 5.07 -14.72
N GLY A 140 12.06 4.84 -15.30
CA GLY A 140 13.32 4.85 -14.56
C GLY A 140 13.48 3.64 -13.63
N THR A 141 14.14 3.85 -12.51
CA THR A 141 14.37 2.82 -11.49
C THR A 141 13.94 3.32 -10.11
N THR A 142 13.46 2.42 -9.28
CA THR A 142 13.07 2.74 -7.91
C THR A 142 13.72 1.75 -6.95
N THR A 143 14.33 2.24 -5.88
CA THR A 143 14.72 1.40 -4.75
C THR A 143 13.65 1.50 -3.69
N GLN A 144 13.17 0.35 -3.19
CA GLN A 144 12.12 0.27 -2.18
C GLN A 144 12.60 -0.50 -0.96
N TRP A 145 12.24 -0.02 0.22
CA TRP A 145 12.39 -0.69 1.52
C TRP A 145 11.02 -1.18 1.95
N TYR A 146 10.76 -2.44 1.71
CA TYR A 146 9.45 -3.07 1.88
C TYR A 146 9.35 -3.81 3.22
N SER A 147 8.46 -3.36 4.10
CA SER A 147 8.17 -4.03 5.36
C SER A 147 7.21 -5.19 5.14
N LYS A 148 7.64 -6.41 5.44
CA LYS A 148 6.74 -7.59 5.44
C LYS A 148 5.64 -7.46 6.49
N LYS A 149 5.96 -6.86 7.64
CA LYS A 149 4.99 -6.67 8.73
C LYS A 149 3.82 -5.79 8.30
N LEU A 150 4.11 -4.70 7.60
CA LEU A 150 3.09 -3.75 7.14
C LEU A 150 2.55 -4.08 5.74
N ASN A 151 3.16 -5.05 5.06
CA ASN A 151 2.89 -5.32 3.64
C ASN A 151 2.92 -4.04 2.79
N PHE A 152 3.92 -3.17 3.08
CA PHE A 152 3.98 -1.82 2.52
C PHE A 152 5.42 -1.31 2.43
N PRO A 153 5.78 -0.53 1.38
CA PRO A 153 7.08 0.13 1.31
C PRO A 153 7.12 1.32 2.26
N ILE A 154 8.08 1.31 3.20
CA ILE A 154 8.26 2.42 4.17
C ILE A 154 9.09 3.55 3.57
N LYS A 155 9.99 3.23 2.63
CA LYS A 155 10.83 4.19 1.94
C LYS A 155 10.98 3.81 0.47
N MET A 156 10.99 4.80 -0.37
CA MET A 156 11.22 4.66 -1.82
C MET A 156 12.14 5.76 -2.31
N VAL A 157 13.09 5.40 -3.16
CA VAL A 157 13.96 6.34 -3.88
C VAL A 157 13.82 6.06 -5.36
N SER A 158 13.20 6.98 -6.07
CA SER A 158 12.97 6.88 -7.51
C SER A 158 13.89 7.81 -8.27
N HIS A 159 14.50 7.30 -9.34
CA HIS A 159 15.34 8.06 -10.25
C HIS A 159 14.66 8.12 -11.61
N GLY A 160 14.25 9.31 -12.02
CA GLY A 160 13.57 9.56 -13.29
C GLY A 160 14.14 10.79 -14.01
N PRO A 161 13.55 11.16 -15.16
CA PRO A 161 14.00 12.33 -15.94
C PRO A 161 13.97 13.65 -15.18
N GLN A 162 13.16 13.75 -14.15
CA GLN A 162 13.00 14.97 -13.33
C GLN A 162 13.93 14.97 -12.10
N GLY A 163 14.81 13.97 -11.98
CA GLY A 163 15.74 13.83 -10.86
C GLY A 163 15.31 12.74 -9.86
N GLU A 164 15.91 12.82 -8.67
CA GLU A 164 15.63 11.90 -7.58
C GLU A 164 14.40 12.35 -6.77
N VAL A 165 13.52 11.40 -6.50
CA VAL A 165 12.39 11.58 -5.59
C VAL A 165 12.50 10.58 -4.45
N VAL A 166 12.57 11.08 -3.23
CA VAL A 166 12.60 10.26 -2.01
C VAL A 166 11.25 10.37 -1.32
N THR A 167 10.55 9.27 -1.16
CA THR A 167 9.33 9.18 -0.36
C THR A 167 9.60 8.32 0.87
N GLU A 168 9.23 8.82 2.06
CA GLU A 168 9.47 8.15 3.33
C GLU A 168 8.26 8.29 4.23
N TYR A 169 7.90 7.18 4.91
CA TYR A 169 6.78 7.13 5.85
C TYR A 169 7.34 6.98 7.27
N GLN A 170 6.98 7.93 8.12
CA GLN A 170 7.46 8.05 9.50
C GLN A 170 6.29 8.06 10.48
N ASN A 171 6.59 7.96 11.79
CA ASN A 171 5.57 8.02 12.84
C ASN A 171 4.41 7.06 12.60
N ILE A 172 4.74 5.85 12.13
CA ILE A 172 3.77 4.82 11.77
C ILE A 172 3.00 4.40 13.01
N LYS A 173 1.68 4.51 12.94
CA LYS A 173 0.76 4.08 13.98
C LYS A 173 -0.04 2.89 13.47
N GLU A 174 0.36 1.70 13.90
CA GLU A 174 -0.37 0.47 13.61
C GLU A 174 -1.70 0.47 14.40
N GLY A 175 -2.75 -0.04 13.79
CA GLY A 175 -4.07 -0.15 14.40
C GLY A 175 -5.18 0.28 13.46
N SER A 176 -6.40 0.22 13.96
CA SER A 176 -7.61 0.42 13.16
C SER A 176 -7.67 1.81 12.52
N VAL A 177 -7.91 1.82 11.22
CA VAL A 177 -8.21 3.02 10.43
C VAL A 177 -9.72 3.05 10.17
N PRO A 178 -10.43 4.13 10.56
CA PRO A 178 -11.87 4.23 10.38
C PRO A 178 -12.26 4.14 8.89
N ASP A 179 -13.35 3.45 8.56
CA ASP A 179 -13.85 3.38 7.18
C ASP A 179 -14.27 4.75 6.65
N SER A 180 -14.67 5.67 7.53
CA SER A 180 -14.95 7.07 7.18
C SER A 180 -13.77 7.80 6.55
N SER A 181 -12.54 7.32 6.75
CA SER A 181 -11.35 7.88 6.09
C SER A 181 -11.38 7.70 4.57
N PHE A 182 -12.15 6.75 4.07
CA PHE A 182 -12.20 6.41 2.64
C PHE A 182 -13.51 6.84 1.96
N ILE A 183 -14.30 7.70 2.62
CA ILE A 183 -15.58 8.19 2.13
C ILE A 183 -15.43 9.65 1.69
N ILE A 184 -16.13 10.03 0.63
CA ILE A 184 -16.26 11.44 0.22
C ILE A 184 -17.13 12.14 1.25
N PRO A 185 -16.69 13.27 1.86
CA PRO A 185 -17.54 14.01 2.77
C PRO A 185 -18.83 14.51 2.06
N PRO A 186 -19.97 14.52 2.76
CA PRO A 186 -21.28 14.80 2.14
C PRO A 186 -21.42 16.24 1.63
N ASP A 187 -20.58 17.14 2.08
CA ASP A 187 -20.57 18.55 1.68
C ASP A 187 -19.69 18.82 0.43
N TYR A 188 -19.08 17.76 -0.17
CA TYR A 188 -18.30 17.88 -1.38
C TYR A 188 -19.18 17.72 -2.63
N LYS A 189 -18.93 18.54 -3.64
CA LYS A 189 -19.61 18.49 -4.94
C LYS A 189 -18.73 17.81 -5.99
N LYS A 190 -19.34 16.95 -6.78
CA LYS A 190 -18.64 16.31 -7.90
C LYS A 190 -18.32 17.35 -8.98
N MET A 191 -17.06 17.39 -9.37
CA MET A 191 -16.64 18.18 -10.51
C MET A 191 -17.04 17.45 -11.79
N PRO A 192 -17.72 18.13 -12.73
CA PRO A 192 -17.96 17.52 -14.05
C PRO A 192 -16.60 17.30 -14.72
N MET A 193 -16.33 16.06 -15.09
CA MET A 193 -15.18 15.81 -15.96
C MET A 193 -15.44 16.47 -17.32
N PRO A 194 -14.50 17.23 -17.86
CA PRO A 194 -14.56 17.59 -19.27
C PRO A 194 -14.65 16.28 -20.07
N ASP A 195 -15.57 16.23 -21.00
CA ASP A 195 -15.71 15.06 -21.88
C ASP A 195 -14.40 14.88 -22.64
N MET A 196 -13.53 14.01 -22.17
CA MET A 196 -12.26 13.66 -22.83
C MET A 196 -12.52 12.67 -23.98
N GLY A 197 -13.77 12.53 -24.38
CA GLY A 197 -14.25 11.69 -25.47
C GLY A 197 -14.56 12.52 -26.70
N GLY A 198 -13.71 12.45 -27.68
CA GLY A 198 -14.05 12.86 -29.04
C GLY A 198 -13.19 13.97 -29.59
N ASN A 199 -12.24 13.56 -30.34
CA ASN A 199 -11.52 14.27 -31.37
C ASN A 199 -12.54 14.88 -32.40
N THR A 200 -13.21 15.98 -32.06
CA THR A 200 -13.91 16.84 -32.99
C THR A 200 -13.18 18.17 -33.00
N MET A 201 -12.08 18.22 -33.78
CA MET A 201 -11.62 19.51 -34.28
C MET A 201 -12.79 20.17 -35.03
N PRO A 202 -13.16 21.42 -34.70
CA PRO A 202 -14.09 22.16 -35.54
C PRO A 202 -13.40 22.38 -36.90
N HIS A 203 -13.86 21.67 -37.92
CA HIS A 203 -13.61 22.03 -39.30
C HIS A 203 -14.38 23.33 -39.57
N GLY A 204 -13.67 24.41 -39.85
CA GLY A 204 -14.24 25.55 -40.51
C GLY A 204 -14.06 26.89 -39.84
N MET A 205 -12.93 27.52 -40.13
CA MET A 205 -12.93 28.96 -40.43
C MET A 205 -12.00 29.20 -41.63
N ARG A 206 -12.66 29.44 -42.73
CA ARG A 206 -12.05 30.11 -43.88
C ARG A 206 -11.86 31.58 -43.58
#